data_dceec93d171cd924291b160996ede7a1
#
_entry.id   dceec93d171cd924291b160996ede7a1
#
_cell.length_a   1.000
_cell.length_b   1.000
_cell.length_c   1.000
_cell.angle_alpha   90.00
_cell.angle_beta   90.00
_cell.angle_gamma   90.00
#
_symmetry.space_group_name_H-M   'P 1'
#
loop_
_entity.id
_entity.type
_entity.pdbx_description
1 polymer ?
#
loop_
_entity_poly.entity_id
_entity_poly.type
_entity_poly.pdbx_seq_one_letter_code
_entity_poly.pdbx_strand_id
1 'polypeptide(L)'
;MQIRKDIPSKMYHYTSLESLCSIVENQEFWLGDTRQMNDYNEALELLNILNSLLNEDADLRDDPQCRDVILSINRNTLLKTPIYVACFTKLADDAAQWERYANNAAGVAIEFDVAKFERAMQFNSQMLRCITYIQGDVVKEEIAHSDMYRQAKEYILSDNKGKNPFYAITVASYALWFKNK
;
A
#
# COMPACT_ATOMS: atom_id res chain seq x y z
N MET A 1 5.61 -10.80 15.68
CA MET A 1 5.59 -9.38 15.25
C MET A 1 7.00 -9.05 14.78
N GLN A 2 7.26 -9.19 13.47
CA GLN A 2 8.58 -8.88 12.92
C GLN A 2 8.78 -7.38 12.89
N ILE A 3 9.88 -6.94 13.45
CA ILE A 3 10.29 -5.53 13.51
C ILE A 3 10.47 -5.04 12.06
N ARG A 4 9.73 -4.02 11.70
CA ARG A 4 9.80 -3.31 10.42
C ARG A 4 11.12 -2.54 10.36
N LYS A 5 12.19 -3.17 9.89
CA LYS A 5 13.54 -2.58 9.86
C LYS A 5 13.69 -1.33 8.97
N ASP A 6 12.71 -1.06 8.10
CA ASP A 6 12.85 -0.03 7.07
C ASP A 6 12.01 1.24 7.28
N ILE A 7 11.18 1.27 8.34
CA ILE A 7 10.40 2.47 8.66
C ILE A 7 11.27 3.44 9.47
N PRO A 8 11.44 4.68 9.03
CA PRO A 8 12.25 5.68 9.74
C PRO A 8 11.58 6.11 11.05
N SER A 9 12.32 6.77 11.93
CA SER A 9 11.75 7.36 13.16
C SER A 9 10.86 8.57 12.91
N LYS A 10 11.06 9.24 11.77
CA LYS A 10 10.32 10.41 11.30
C LYS A 10 9.85 10.23 9.87
N MET A 11 8.70 10.78 9.56
CA MET A 11 8.15 10.84 8.21
C MET A 11 7.52 12.20 7.97
N TYR A 12 7.42 12.62 6.70
CA TYR A 12 6.97 13.94 6.30
C TYR A 12 5.81 13.85 5.32
N HIS A 13 4.80 14.68 5.53
CA HIS A 13 3.69 14.86 4.62
C HIS A 13 3.71 16.29 4.08
N TYR A 14 3.89 16.42 2.76
CA TYR A 14 3.88 17.71 2.08
C TYR A 14 2.45 18.07 1.69
N THR A 15 2.04 19.29 1.99
CA THR A 15 0.66 19.74 1.73
C THR A 15 0.56 21.27 1.65
N SER A 16 -0.61 21.79 1.31
CA SER A 16 -0.88 23.22 1.30
C SER A 16 -1.08 23.77 2.71
N LEU A 17 -0.96 25.10 2.86
CA LEU A 17 -1.28 25.79 4.13
C LEU A 17 -2.74 25.61 4.52
N GLU A 18 -3.67 25.64 3.55
CA GLU A 18 -5.08 25.43 3.82
C GLU A 18 -5.34 24.03 4.38
N SER A 19 -4.68 23.02 3.80
CA SER A 19 -4.80 21.64 4.32
C SER A 19 -4.23 21.51 5.72
N LEU A 20 -3.09 22.17 6.01
CA LEU A 20 -2.54 22.20 7.37
C LEU A 20 -3.53 22.84 8.37
N CYS A 21 -4.13 23.99 8.03
CA CYS A 21 -5.12 24.64 8.87
C CYS A 21 -6.32 23.69 9.14
N SER A 22 -6.83 23.05 8.09
CA SER A 22 -7.93 22.10 8.21
C SER A 22 -7.58 20.90 9.09
N ILE A 23 -6.38 20.32 8.94
CA ILE A 23 -5.89 19.22 9.80
C ILE A 23 -5.84 19.64 11.26
N VAL A 24 -5.32 20.84 11.55
CA VAL A 24 -5.17 21.35 12.93
C VAL A 24 -6.53 21.70 13.55
N GLU A 25 -7.39 22.39 12.80
CA GLU A 25 -8.70 22.84 13.29
C GLU A 25 -9.66 21.66 13.56
N ASN A 26 -9.68 20.68 12.64
CA ASN A 26 -10.59 19.53 12.76
C ASN A 26 -9.95 18.37 13.53
N GLN A 27 -8.65 18.40 13.79
CA GLN A 27 -7.88 17.26 14.36
C GLN A 27 -8.06 15.96 13.56
N GLU A 28 -8.23 16.08 12.24
CA GLU A 28 -8.45 14.99 11.32
C GLU A 28 -7.38 14.97 10.22
N PHE A 29 -6.92 13.78 9.87
CA PHE A 29 -6.02 13.56 8.75
C PHE A 29 -6.76 12.76 7.66
N TRP A 30 -7.03 13.41 6.54
CA TRP A 30 -7.83 12.80 5.47
C TRP A 30 -6.97 11.88 4.61
N LEU A 31 -7.55 10.74 4.26
CA LEU A 31 -6.94 9.77 3.34
C LEU A 31 -7.55 9.92 1.95
N GLY A 32 -6.71 9.88 0.93
CA GLY A 32 -7.13 9.93 -0.47
C GLY A 32 -7.60 8.56 -0.96
N ASP A 33 -8.62 8.54 -1.81
CA ASP A 33 -9.06 7.33 -2.52
C ASP A 33 -8.01 6.94 -3.57
N THR A 34 -7.46 5.73 -3.47
CA THR A 34 -6.42 5.24 -4.39
C THR A 34 -6.85 5.26 -5.85
N ARG A 35 -8.14 5.12 -6.15
CA ARG A 35 -8.67 5.14 -7.52
C ARG A 35 -8.53 6.50 -8.21
N GLN A 36 -8.27 7.56 -7.45
CA GLN A 36 -8.04 8.92 -7.94
C GLN A 36 -6.57 9.30 -8.00
N MET A 37 -5.68 8.38 -7.61
CA MET A 37 -4.24 8.64 -7.66
C MET A 37 -3.69 8.43 -9.07
N ASN A 38 -2.67 9.20 -9.42
CA ASN A 38 -2.02 9.15 -10.74
C ASN A 38 -1.39 7.78 -11.04
N ASP A 39 -0.95 7.08 -10.01
CA ASP A 39 -0.26 5.79 -10.06
C ASP A 39 -1.19 4.58 -9.84
N TYR A 40 -2.49 4.79 -9.87
CA TYR A 40 -3.46 3.68 -9.69
C TYR A 40 -3.34 2.60 -10.76
N ASN A 41 -3.05 2.96 -12.01
CA ASN A 41 -2.86 1.99 -13.08
C ASN A 41 -1.64 1.09 -12.84
N GLU A 42 -0.56 1.60 -12.24
CA GLU A 42 0.60 0.81 -11.84
C GLU A 42 0.22 -0.26 -10.82
N ALA A 43 -0.59 0.10 -9.82
CA ALA A 43 -1.09 -0.86 -8.84
C ALA A 43 -1.93 -1.98 -9.49
N LEU A 44 -2.72 -1.67 -10.53
CA LEU A 44 -3.48 -2.67 -11.28
C LEU A 44 -2.57 -3.60 -12.08
N GLU A 45 -1.50 -3.10 -12.66
CA GLU A 45 -0.50 -3.89 -13.37
C GLU A 45 0.23 -4.84 -12.42
N LEU A 46 0.69 -4.32 -11.28
CA LEU A 46 1.33 -5.10 -10.24
C LEU A 46 0.40 -6.17 -9.65
N LEU A 47 -0.89 -5.87 -9.51
CA LEU A 47 -1.89 -6.87 -9.11
C LEU A 47 -2.00 -8.02 -10.13
N ASN A 48 -1.94 -7.72 -11.42
CA ASN A 48 -1.96 -8.75 -12.47
C ASN A 48 -0.72 -9.65 -12.40
N ILE A 49 0.45 -9.08 -12.14
CA ILE A 49 1.70 -9.83 -11.97
C ILE A 49 1.62 -10.72 -10.72
N LEU A 50 1.17 -10.17 -9.59
CA LEU A 50 0.95 -10.94 -8.37
C LEU A 50 0.00 -12.11 -8.60
N ASN A 51 -1.11 -11.88 -9.28
CA ASN A 51 -2.10 -12.91 -9.59
C ASN A 51 -1.53 -14.00 -10.50
N SER A 52 -0.71 -13.64 -11.50
CA SER A 52 0.02 -14.60 -12.33
C SER A 52 0.95 -15.50 -11.50
N LEU A 53 1.75 -14.89 -10.61
CA LEU A 53 2.65 -15.63 -9.74
C LEU A 53 1.92 -16.59 -8.81
N LEU A 54 0.81 -16.15 -8.21
CA LEU A 54 -0.01 -17.01 -7.33
C LEU A 54 -0.63 -18.18 -8.10
N ASN A 55 -1.06 -17.99 -9.36
CA ASN A 55 -1.58 -19.06 -10.20
C ASN A 55 -0.52 -20.07 -10.64
N GLU A 56 0.74 -19.64 -10.77
CA GLU A 56 1.87 -20.49 -11.16
C GLU A 56 2.46 -21.26 -9.97
N ASP A 57 2.16 -20.84 -8.74
CA ASP A 57 2.72 -21.45 -7.53
C ASP A 57 2.20 -22.88 -7.30
N ALA A 58 3.12 -23.83 -7.19
CA ALA A 58 2.80 -25.25 -7.09
C ALA A 58 1.98 -25.60 -5.84
N ASP A 59 2.24 -24.90 -4.72
CA ASP A 59 1.54 -25.15 -3.45
C ASP A 59 0.09 -24.63 -3.46
N LEU A 60 -0.22 -23.69 -4.36
CA LEU A 60 -1.53 -23.04 -4.43
C LEU A 60 -2.41 -23.59 -5.56
N ARG A 61 -1.83 -23.92 -6.73
CA ARG A 61 -2.59 -24.25 -7.93
C ARG A 61 -3.33 -25.58 -7.82
N ASP A 62 -2.82 -26.53 -7.01
CA ASP A 62 -3.36 -27.89 -6.89
C ASP A 62 -4.48 -27.96 -5.82
N ASP A 63 -4.68 -26.91 -5.02
CA ASP A 63 -5.77 -26.79 -4.06
C ASP A 63 -6.95 -26.01 -4.67
N PRO A 64 -8.13 -26.62 -4.86
CA PRO A 64 -9.30 -25.97 -5.46
C PRO A 64 -9.75 -24.72 -4.66
N GLN A 65 -9.63 -24.74 -3.32
CA GLN A 65 -10.03 -23.60 -2.50
C GLN A 65 -9.06 -22.42 -2.68
N CYS A 66 -7.76 -22.69 -2.82
CA CYS A 66 -6.76 -21.68 -3.13
C CYS A 66 -7.03 -21.05 -4.51
N ARG A 67 -7.36 -21.86 -5.51
CA ARG A 67 -7.71 -21.37 -6.85
C ARG A 67 -8.91 -20.46 -6.85
N ASP A 68 -9.97 -20.80 -6.12
CA ASP A 68 -11.16 -19.94 -6.01
C ASP A 68 -10.81 -18.59 -5.38
N VAL A 69 -9.95 -18.57 -4.36
CA VAL A 69 -9.46 -17.34 -3.76
C VAL A 69 -8.65 -16.51 -4.76
N ILE A 70 -7.70 -17.14 -5.46
CA ILE A 70 -6.86 -16.45 -6.45
C ILE A 70 -7.70 -15.86 -7.57
N LEU A 71 -8.68 -16.59 -8.08
CA LEU A 71 -9.62 -16.11 -9.11
C LEU A 71 -10.46 -14.91 -8.63
N SER A 72 -10.72 -14.81 -7.32
CA SER A 72 -11.41 -13.68 -6.73
C SER A 72 -10.53 -12.43 -6.63
N ILE A 73 -9.20 -12.59 -6.65
CA ILE A 73 -8.22 -11.50 -6.63
C ILE A 73 -8.03 -10.99 -8.06
N ASN A 74 -8.82 -10.04 -8.47
CA ASN A 74 -8.77 -9.50 -9.81
C ASN A 74 -8.91 -7.97 -9.82
N ARG A 75 -8.75 -7.39 -11.00
CA ARG A 75 -8.88 -5.94 -11.20
C ARG A 75 -10.15 -5.35 -10.59
N ASN A 76 -11.27 -6.07 -10.68
CA ASN A 76 -12.54 -5.60 -10.14
C ASN A 76 -12.53 -5.51 -8.61
N THR A 77 -11.67 -6.27 -7.93
CA THR A 77 -11.52 -6.22 -6.47
C THR A 77 -11.05 -4.84 -6.02
N LEU A 78 -10.01 -4.29 -6.65
CA LEU A 78 -9.54 -2.93 -6.37
C LEU A 78 -10.50 -1.87 -6.88
N LEU A 79 -11.09 -2.05 -8.07
CA LEU A 79 -12.02 -1.08 -8.66
C LEU A 79 -13.29 -0.88 -7.83
N LYS A 80 -13.81 -1.96 -7.24
CA LYS A 80 -15.08 -1.94 -6.48
C LYS A 80 -14.91 -1.59 -5.01
N THR A 81 -13.71 -1.76 -4.48
CA THR A 81 -13.46 -1.54 -3.05
C THR A 81 -12.60 -0.28 -2.87
N PRO A 82 -13.12 0.76 -2.26
CA PRO A 82 -12.33 1.94 -1.97
C PRO A 82 -11.25 1.59 -0.94
N ILE A 83 -9.99 1.84 -1.30
CA ILE A 83 -8.84 1.80 -0.40
C ILE A 83 -8.37 3.24 -0.24
N TYR A 84 -8.23 3.67 1.00
CA TYR A 84 -7.83 5.03 1.31
C TYR A 84 -6.41 5.04 1.83
N VAL A 85 -5.60 5.95 1.32
CA VAL A 85 -4.17 6.06 1.66
C VAL A 85 -3.76 7.50 1.95
N ALA A 86 -2.73 7.65 2.76
CA ALA A 86 -1.95 8.87 2.85
C ALA A 86 -0.49 8.55 2.56
N CYS A 87 0.17 9.38 1.76
CA CYS A 87 1.56 9.20 1.38
C CYS A 87 2.48 10.07 2.25
N PHE A 88 3.57 9.45 2.69
CA PHE A 88 4.62 10.10 3.47
C PHE A 88 5.97 9.84 2.80
N THR A 89 6.91 10.74 3.00
CA THR A 89 8.31 10.55 2.57
C THR A 89 9.25 10.53 3.77
N LYS A 90 10.43 9.95 3.57
CA LYS A 90 11.54 9.98 4.55
C LYS A 90 12.33 11.29 4.49
N LEU A 91 12.14 12.10 3.44
CA LEU A 91 12.91 13.29 3.15
C LEU A 91 12.23 14.53 3.70
N ALA A 92 12.92 15.22 4.60
CA ALA A 92 12.43 16.47 5.22
C ALA A 92 12.45 17.66 4.25
N ASP A 93 13.38 17.63 3.28
CA ASP A 93 13.57 18.70 2.30
C ASP A 93 13.90 18.07 0.95
N ASP A 94 12.89 17.96 0.09
CA ASP A 94 13.00 17.40 -1.25
C ASP A 94 12.28 18.30 -2.26
N ALA A 95 13.04 18.82 -3.22
CA ALA A 95 12.54 19.79 -4.21
C ALA A 95 11.34 19.27 -5.00
N ALA A 96 11.33 17.99 -5.38
CA ALA A 96 10.24 17.39 -6.13
C ALA A 96 8.96 17.25 -5.27
N GLN A 97 9.12 16.99 -3.96
CA GLN A 97 7.99 16.95 -3.02
C GLN A 97 7.42 18.36 -2.80
N TRP A 98 8.29 19.35 -2.64
CA TRP A 98 7.89 20.76 -2.50
C TRP A 98 7.09 21.24 -3.72
N GLU A 99 7.57 20.92 -4.92
CA GLU A 99 6.92 21.32 -6.17
C GLU A 99 5.54 20.64 -6.33
N ARG A 100 5.49 19.31 -6.15
CA ARG A 100 4.31 18.53 -6.49
C ARG A 100 3.20 18.58 -5.45
N TYR A 101 3.54 18.61 -4.18
CA TYR A 101 2.59 18.40 -3.08
C TYR A 101 2.45 19.56 -2.12
N ALA A 102 3.39 20.52 -2.13
CA ALA A 102 3.37 21.70 -1.26
C ALA A 102 3.06 22.97 -2.06
N ASN A 103 2.09 22.93 -2.95
CA ASN A 103 1.62 24.08 -3.72
C ASN A 103 2.77 24.88 -4.36
N ASN A 104 3.63 24.22 -5.17
CA ASN A 104 4.83 24.80 -5.78
C ASN A 104 5.74 25.50 -4.73
N ALA A 105 6.03 24.81 -3.65
CA ALA A 105 6.86 25.28 -2.53
C ALA A 105 6.25 26.43 -1.71
N ALA A 106 4.98 26.78 -1.89
CA ALA A 106 4.25 27.74 -1.05
C ALA A 106 3.50 27.08 0.12
N GLY A 107 3.64 25.76 0.28
CA GLY A 107 2.99 24.98 1.33
C GLY A 107 3.91 24.64 2.51
N VAL A 108 3.68 23.48 3.10
CA VAL A 108 4.39 22.99 4.29
C VAL A 108 4.76 21.52 4.17
N ALA A 109 5.76 21.07 4.95
CA ALA A 109 6.06 19.67 5.23
C ALA A 109 5.77 19.40 6.72
N ILE A 110 4.78 18.57 7.00
CA ILE A 110 4.40 18.18 8.36
C ILE A 110 5.26 17.00 8.79
N GLU A 111 6.02 17.15 9.85
CA GLU A 111 6.81 16.08 10.44
C GLU A 111 5.96 15.24 11.40
N PHE A 112 5.99 13.93 11.25
CA PHE A 112 5.37 12.97 12.17
C PHE A 112 6.41 12.09 12.85
N ASP A 113 6.30 11.92 14.16
CA ASP A 113 6.97 10.89 14.91
C ASP A 113 6.28 9.55 14.63
N VAL A 114 7.00 8.62 13.99
CA VAL A 114 6.42 7.36 13.52
C VAL A 114 5.91 6.50 14.66
N ALA A 115 6.64 6.44 15.79
CA ALA A 115 6.20 5.62 16.91
C ALA A 115 4.92 6.15 17.58
N LYS A 116 4.74 7.46 17.62
CA LYS A 116 3.50 8.09 18.11
C LYS A 116 2.36 7.88 17.12
N PHE A 117 2.64 8.03 15.83
CA PHE A 117 1.67 7.85 14.76
C PHE A 117 1.15 6.40 14.72
N GLU A 118 2.04 5.41 14.77
CA GLU A 118 1.65 3.99 14.82
C GLU A 118 0.80 3.65 16.06
N ARG A 119 1.12 4.24 17.21
CA ARG A 119 0.28 4.07 18.42
C ARG A 119 -1.13 4.62 18.23
N ALA A 120 -1.27 5.78 17.60
CA ALA A 120 -2.57 6.37 17.30
C ALA A 120 -3.38 5.52 16.32
N MET A 121 -2.72 4.85 15.36
CA MET A 121 -3.38 4.00 14.36
C MET A 121 -3.82 2.63 14.89
N GLN A 122 -3.29 2.14 16.01
CA GLN A 122 -3.57 0.78 16.52
C GLN A 122 -5.07 0.49 16.72
N PHE A 123 -5.87 1.51 16.95
CA PHE A 123 -7.31 1.38 17.19
C PHE A 123 -8.18 1.45 15.93
N ASN A 124 -7.60 1.73 14.74
CA ASN A 124 -8.37 2.08 13.54
C ASN A 124 -8.14 1.13 12.35
N SER A 125 -7.60 -0.06 12.54
CA SER A 125 -7.31 -1.03 11.46
C SER A 125 -6.46 -0.44 10.31
N GLN A 126 -5.66 0.59 10.60
CA GLN A 126 -4.77 1.24 9.65
C GLN A 126 -3.39 0.59 9.67
N MET A 127 -2.68 0.65 8.56
CA MET A 127 -1.35 0.08 8.46
C MET A 127 -0.40 1.08 7.81
N LEU A 128 0.76 1.28 8.45
CA LEU A 128 1.88 2.01 7.84
C LEU A 128 2.78 1.00 7.11
N ARG A 129 3.13 1.28 5.84
CA ARG A 129 3.98 0.44 5.00
C ARG A 129 4.99 1.27 4.23
N CYS A 130 6.19 0.72 4.04
CA CYS A 130 7.14 1.28 3.09
C CYS A 130 6.74 0.88 1.67
N ILE A 131 6.82 1.83 0.74
CA ILE A 131 6.68 1.55 -0.68
C ILE A 131 8.01 0.97 -1.17
N THR A 132 7.93 -0.12 -1.91
CA THR A 132 9.05 -0.72 -2.62
C THR A 132 9.01 -0.27 -4.07
N TYR A 133 10.07 0.39 -4.53
CA TYR A 133 10.21 0.79 -5.92
C TYR A 133 10.89 -0.32 -6.71
N ILE A 134 10.26 -0.73 -7.80
CA ILE A 134 10.73 -1.77 -8.71
C ILE A 134 11.28 -1.13 -9.97
N GLN A 135 12.34 -1.70 -10.55
CA GLN A 135 12.96 -1.18 -11.78
C GLN A 135 13.01 -2.24 -12.88
N GLY A 136 12.58 -1.87 -14.09
CA GLY A 136 12.87 -2.58 -15.32
C GLY A 136 12.20 -3.95 -15.50
N ASP A 137 12.84 -4.81 -16.25
CA ASP A 137 12.29 -6.10 -16.74
C ASP A 137 12.24 -7.21 -15.68
N VAL A 138 12.78 -6.99 -14.48
CA VAL A 138 12.85 -7.98 -13.39
C VAL A 138 11.66 -7.90 -12.40
N VAL A 139 10.65 -7.12 -12.73
CA VAL A 139 9.49 -6.87 -11.85
C VAL A 139 8.87 -8.16 -11.30
N LYS A 140 8.67 -9.16 -12.17
CA LYS A 140 8.06 -10.45 -11.78
C LYS A 140 8.93 -11.21 -10.79
N GLU A 141 10.24 -11.24 -10.99
CA GLU A 141 11.20 -11.91 -10.10
C GLU A 141 11.30 -11.20 -8.76
N GLU A 142 11.39 -9.88 -8.75
CA GLU A 142 11.44 -9.09 -7.52
C GLU A 142 10.16 -9.26 -6.68
N ILE A 143 8.99 -9.29 -7.32
CA ILE A 143 7.73 -9.56 -6.63
C ILE A 143 7.71 -10.97 -6.06
N ALA A 144 8.15 -11.99 -6.82
CA ALA A 144 8.19 -13.38 -6.37
C ALA A 144 9.04 -13.59 -5.11
N HIS A 145 10.12 -12.82 -4.95
CA HIS A 145 11.00 -12.86 -3.79
C HIS A 145 10.63 -11.87 -2.68
N SER A 146 9.58 -11.08 -2.87
CA SER A 146 9.18 -10.04 -1.93
C SER A 146 8.45 -10.60 -0.69
N ASP A 147 8.53 -9.84 0.39
CA ASP A 147 7.71 -10.09 1.58
C ASP A 147 6.20 -10.02 1.28
N MET A 148 5.82 -9.22 0.30
CA MET A 148 4.44 -9.12 -0.16
C MET A 148 3.92 -10.45 -0.72
N TYR A 149 4.66 -11.06 -1.64
CA TYR A 149 4.28 -12.35 -2.22
C TYR A 149 4.19 -13.43 -1.15
N ARG A 150 5.20 -13.50 -0.27
CA ARG A 150 5.21 -14.42 0.85
C ARG A 150 3.98 -14.24 1.77
N GLN A 151 3.65 -13.00 2.13
CA GLN A 151 2.47 -12.71 2.95
C GLN A 151 1.17 -13.05 2.23
N ALA A 152 1.06 -12.77 0.93
CA ALA A 152 -0.09 -13.14 0.13
C ALA A 152 -0.27 -14.68 0.09
N LYS A 153 0.81 -15.41 -0.16
CA LYS A 153 0.81 -16.89 -0.18
C LYS A 153 0.45 -17.47 1.20
N GLU A 154 1.10 -17.03 2.27
CA GLU A 154 0.80 -17.46 3.65
C GLU A 154 -0.67 -17.18 4.00
N TYR A 155 -1.19 -16.04 3.57
CA TYR A 155 -2.58 -15.68 3.81
C TYR A 155 -3.54 -16.61 3.06
N ILE A 156 -3.26 -16.96 1.80
CA ILE A 156 -4.06 -17.89 1.01
C ILE A 156 -4.01 -19.32 1.59
N LEU A 157 -2.87 -19.75 2.11
CA LEU A 157 -2.70 -21.06 2.75
C LEU A 157 -3.30 -21.17 4.17
N SER A 158 -3.65 -20.03 4.79
CA SER A 158 -4.21 -20.05 6.15
C SER A 158 -5.58 -20.74 6.22
N ASP A 159 -5.91 -21.35 7.39
CA ASP A 159 -7.16 -22.08 7.63
C ASP A 159 -8.45 -21.23 7.51
N ASN A 160 -8.31 -19.92 7.32
CA ASN A 160 -9.42 -18.98 7.15
C ASN A 160 -9.91 -18.82 5.71
N LYS A 161 -9.53 -19.73 4.81
CA LYS A 161 -9.90 -19.74 3.41
C LYS A 161 -11.41 -19.60 3.23
N GLY A 162 -11.83 -18.60 2.49
CA GLY A 162 -13.23 -18.39 2.11
C GLY A 162 -14.17 -17.91 3.21
N LYS A 163 -13.70 -17.73 4.46
CA LYS A 163 -14.56 -17.28 5.58
C LYS A 163 -14.57 -15.77 5.77
N ASN A 164 -13.61 -15.05 5.21
CA ASN A 164 -13.51 -13.60 5.34
C ASN A 164 -13.79 -12.91 3.99
N PRO A 165 -14.89 -12.16 3.84
CA PRO A 165 -15.21 -11.47 2.59
C PRO A 165 -14.16 -10.42 2.20
N PHE A 166 -13.32 -9.98 3.15
CA PHE A 166 -12.22 -9.04 2.89
C PHE A 166 -10.92 -9.70 2.43
N TYR A 167 -10.93 -11.01 2.26
CA TYR A 167 -9.73 -11.79 1.94
C TYR A 167 -9.07 -11.35 0.63
N ALA A 168 -9.83 -11.36 -0.45
CA ALA A 168 -9.37 -10.94 -1.76
C ALA A 168 -8.91 -9.47 -1.77
N ILE A 169 -9.61 -8.59 -1.02
CA ILE A 169 -9.27 -7.18 -0.88
C ILE A 169 -7.92 -7.01 -0.17
N THR A 170 -7.69 -7.77 0.91
CA THR A 170 -6.42 -7.71 1.65
C THR A 170 -5.25 -8.10 0.76
N VAL A 171 -5.36 -9.19 0.01
CA VAL A 171 -4.30 -9.62 -0.92
C VAL A 171 -4.13 -8.61 -2.06
N ALA A 172 -5.22 -8.13 -2.64
CA ALA A 172 -5.16 -7.14 -3.71
C ALA A 172 -4.52 -5.82 -3.25
N SER A 173 -4.75 -5.41 -1.99
CA SER A 173 -4.15 -4.19 -1.44
C SER A 173 -2.62 -4.26 -1.34
N TYR A 174 -2.04 -5.45 -1.32
CA TYR A 174 -0.58 -5.60 -1.32
C TYR A 174 0.06 -5.05 -2.60
N ALA A 175 -0.65 -5.06 -3.73
CA ALA A 175 -0.15 -4.46 -4.96
C ALA A 175 0.12 -2.95 -4.84
N LEU A 176 -0.58 -2.25 -3.92
CA LEU A 176 -0.38 -0.82 -3.66
C LEU A 176 0.96 -0.49 -2.98
N TRP A 177 1.70 -1.49 -2.49
CA TRP A 177 2.98 -1.29 -1.81
C TRP A 177 4.18 -1.22 -2.77
N PHE A 178 3.93 -1.39 -4.06
CA PHE A 178 4.94 -1.36 -5.09
C PHE A 178 4.66 -0.21 -6.07
N LYS A 179 5.73 0.37 -6.57
CA LYS A 179 5.70 1.40 -7.63
C LYS A 179 6.83 1.17 -8.60
N ASN A 180 6.59 1.44 -9.86
CA ASN A 180 7.63 1.52 -10.86
C ASN A 180 8.48 2.79 -10.63
N LYS A 181 9.78 2.69 -10.87
CA LYS A 181 10.73 3.82 -10.76
C LYS A 181 10.82 4.58 -12.06
#